data_3e2a93437cb3d119b2f4438d32e8e352
#
_entry.id   3e2a93437cb3d119b2f4438d32e8e352
#
_cell.length_a   1.000
_cell.length_b   1.000
_cell.length_c   1.000
_cell.angle_alpha   90.00
_cell.angle_beta   90.00
_cell.angle_gamma   90.00
#
_symmetry.space_group_name_H-M   'P 1'
#
loop_
_entity.id
_entity.type
_entity.pdbx_description
1 polymer ?
#
loop_
_entity_poly.entity_id
_entity_poly.type
_entity_poly.pdbx_seq_one_letter_code
_entity_poly.pdbx_strand_id
1 'polypeptide(L)'
;MSPGTFKIALLGPESTGKSTLAAALADYFGTGWVPEFARSYLPTLTHEYTEADVLHCAKEQRNLEDAACRATTARLLFFDTDMINLSVWLEYRFSKAPDWLTKELKSRYDFYLLTTPDLPFEPDPLREHPDLREYFFDKYRQAIHAAGIPYQVIE
;
A
#
# COMPACT_ATOMS: atom_id res chain seq x y z
N MET A 1 6.52 -5.17 23.86
CA MET A 1 5.92 -5.54 22.57
C MET A 1 4.44 -5.80 22.78
N SER A 2 3.60 -5.04 22.13
CA SER A 2 2.17 -5.28 22.21
C SER A 2 1.86 -6.55 21.41
N PRO A 3 1.54 -7.68 22.08
CA PRO A 3 1.18 -8.87 21.33
C PRO A 3 -0.15 -8.60 20.67
N GLY A 4 -0.20 -8.64 19.39
CA GLY A 4 -1.44 -8.80 18.77
C GLY A 4 -2.10 -7.62 18.14
N THR A 5 -1.37 -6.60 17.73
CA THR A 5 -1.94 -5.72 16.70
C THR A 5 -1.93 -6.48 15.38
N PHE A 6 -3.12 -6.77 14.87
CA PHE A 6 -3.29 -7.44 13.59
C PHE A 6 -3.23 -6.37 12.49
N LYS A 7 -2.29 -6.52 11.58
CA LYS A 7 -1.98 -5.50 10.57
C LYS A 7 -2.57 -5.90 9.23
N ILE A 8 -3.47 -5.07 8.74
CA ILE A 8 -4.19 -5.30 7.49
C ILE A 8 -3.79 -4.24 6.48
N ALA A 9 -3.17 -4.65 5.39
CA ALA A 9 -2.80 -3.75 4.31
C ALA A 9 -3.88 -3.78 3.22
N LEU A 10 -4.22 -2.60 2.71
CA LEU A 10 -5.10 -2.46 1.57
C LEU A 10 -4.26 -2.24 0.33
N LEU A 11 -4.44 -3.09 -0.65
CA LEU A 11 -3.65 -3.10 -1.86
C LEU A 11 -4.58 -3.25 -3.05
N GLY A 12 -4.25 -2.59 -4.16
CA GLY A 12 -5.03 -2.67 -5.36
C GLY A 12 -4.66 -1.57 -6.34
N PRO A 13 -5.10 -1.72 -7.59
CA PRO A 13 -4.81 -0.73 -8.63
C PRO A 13 -5.44 0.63 -8.34
N GLU A 14 -5.08 1.61 -9.16
CA GLU A 14 -5.61 2.97 -9.06
C GLU A 14 -7.13 3.00 -9.16
N SER A 15 -7.77 3.93 -8.45
CA SER A 15 -9.22 4.16 -8.46
C SER A 15 -10.04 2.94 -8.02
N THR A 16 -9.56 2.20 -7.01
CA THR A 16 -10.30 1.07 -6.45
C THR A 16 -10.88 1.35 -5.07
N GLY A 17 -10.78 2.60 -4.58
CA GLY A 17 -11.40 3.00 -3.32
C GLY A 17 -10.61 2.65 -2.07
N LYS A 18 -9.32 2.36 -2.18
CA LYS A 18 -8.49 1.94 -1.04
C LYS A 18 -8.48 2.93 0.12
N SER A 19 -8.24 4.21 -0.17
CA SER A 19 -8.14 5.23 0.89
C SER A 19 -9.46 5.42 1.62
N THR A 20 -10.56 5.44 0.88
CA THR A 20 -11.90 5.54 1.45
C THR A 20 -12.20 4.32 2.31
N LEU A 21 -11.86 3.14 1.82
CA LEU A 21 -12.08 1.90 2.57
C LEU A 21 -11.23 1.85 3.84
N ALA A 22 -9.96 2.25 3.75
CA ALA A 22 -9.06 2.26 4.91
C ALA A 22 -9.61 3.17 6.01
N ALA A 23 -10.03 4.38 5.66
CA ALA A 23 -10.60 5.32 6.61
C ALA A 23 -11.89 4.79 7.23
N ALA A 24 -12.77 4.21 6.41
CA ALA A 24 -14.05 3.67 6.87
C ALA A 24 -13.86 2.48 7.82
N LEU A 25 -12.93 1.58 7.49
CA LEU A 25 -12.63 0.43 8.36
C LEU A 25 -12.01 0.87 9.69
N ALA A 26 -11.10 1.83 9.64
CA ALA A 26 -10.49 2.36 10.85
C ALA A 26 -11.55 3.01 11.76
N ASP A 27 -12.46 3.77 11.18
CA ASP A 27 -13.55 4.40 11.92
C ASP A 27 -14.48 3.35 12.53
N TYR A 28 -14.87 2.35 11.74
CA TYR A 28 -15.76 1.28 12.20
C TYR A 28 -15.19 0.50 13.40
N PHE A 29 -13.89 0.18 13.33
CA PHE A 29 -13.24 -0.59 14.39
C PHE A 29 -12.64 0.28 15.50
N GLY A 30 -12.79 1.59 15.43
CA GLY A 30 -12.27 2.50 16.46
C GLY A 30 -10.74 2.50 16.52
N THR A 31 -10.08 2.42 15.37
CA THR A 31 -8.62 2.41 15.29
C THR A 31 -8.13 3.44 14.26
N GLY A 32 -6.81 3.54 14.13
CA GLY A 32 -6.20 4.40 13.14
C GLY A 32 -5.87 3.67 11.85
N TRP A 33 -5.39 4.44 10.88
CA TRP A 33 -4.86 3.88 9.63
C TRP A 33 -3.68 4.72 9.18
N VAL A 34 -2.79 4.10 8.41
CA VAL A 34 -1.59 4.76 7.90
C VAL A 34 -1.86 5.17 6.46
N PRO A 35 -1.82 6.48 6.17
CA PRO A 35 -2.05 6.97 4.80
C PRO A 35 -0.84 6.71 3.90
N GLU A 36 -1.08 6.82 2.59
CA GLU A 36 -0.03 6.70 1.59
C GLU A 36 0.84 7.96 1.58
N PHE A 37 2.11 7.82 1.95
CA PHE A 37 3.05 8.94 1.99
C PHE A 37 3.23 9.62 0.64
N ALA A 38 3.29 8.84 -0.43
CA ALA A 38 3.51 9.38 -1.79
C ALA A 38 2.45 10.40 -2.18
N ARG A 39 1.21 10.24 -1.71
CA ARG A 39 0.10 11.14 -2.05
C ARG A 39 0.33 12.56 -1.52
N SER A 40 1.03 12.71 -0.40
CA SER A 40 1.35 14.03 0.14
C SER A 40 2.71 14.54 -0.35
N TYR A 41 3.62 13.65 -0.69
CA TYR A 41 4.98 14.01 -1.08
C TYR A 41 5.11 14.40 -2.55
N LEU A 42 4.60 13.56 -3.46
CA LEU A 42 4.82 13.76 -4.90
C LEU A 42 4.29 15.11 -5.41
N PRO A 43 3.13 15.63 -4.92
CA PRO A 43 2.68 16.95 -5.37
C PRO A 43 3.59 18.11 -4.98
N THR A 44 4.51 17.90 -4.02
CA THR A 44 5.46 18.95 -3.62
C THR A 44 6.65 19.08 -4.57
N LEU A 45 6.86 18.10 -5.45
CA LEU A 45 7.98 18.10 -6.38
C LEU A 45 7.78 19.15 -7.46
N THR A 46 8.90 19.77 -7.87
CA THR A 46 8.91 20.75 -8.97
C THR A 46 9.37 20.13 -10.29
N HIS A 47 9.57 18.81 -10.30
CA HIS A 47 9.99 18.02 -11.45
C HIS A 47 9.24 16.70 -11.48
N GLU A 48 9.32 15.97 -12.58
CA GLU A 48 8.79 14.62 -12.68
C GLU A 48 9.53 13.72 -11.69
N TYR A 49 8.80 12.84 -10.98
CA TYR A 49 9.42 12.00 -9.96
C TYR A 49 10.45 11.05 -10.59
N THR A 50 11.49 10.75 -9.79
CA THR A 50 12.58 9.86 -10.18
C THR A 50 12.55 8.59 -9.35
N GLU A 51 13.43 7.63 -9.69
CA GLU A 51 13.61 6.43 -8.87
C GLU A 51 13.94 6.80 -7.41
N ALA A 52 14.81 7.81 -7.23
CA ALA A 52 15.17 8.26 -5.89
C ALA A 52 13.97 8.78 -5.10
N ASP A 53 13.03 9.44 -5.77
CA ASP A 53 11.81 9.92 -5.13
C ASP A 53 10.93 8.78 -4.65
N VAL A 54 10.78 7.73 -5.46
CA VAL A 54 9.97 6.57 -5.08
C VAL A 54 10.63 5.78 -3.95
N LEU A 55 11.96 5.66 -3.98
CA LEU A 55 12.71 5.04 -2.88
C LEU A 55 12.58 5.84 -1.59
N HIS A 56 12.56 7.17 -1.69
CA HIS A 56 12.30 8.03 -0.54
C HIS A 56 10.89 7.78 0.02
N CYS A 57 9.90 7.70 -0.85
CA CYS A 57 8.53 7.36 -0.45
C CYS A 57 8.47 6.02 0.27
N ALA A 58 9.21 5.03 -0.22
CA ALA A 58 9.24 3.71 0.39
C ALA A 58 9.81 3.74 1.80
N LYS A 59 10.90 4.45 1.99
CA LYS A 59 11.54 4.59 3.31
C LYS A 59 10.64 5.33 4.29
N GLU A 60 10.02 6.42 3.85
CA GLU A 60 9.12 7.20 4.69
C GLU A 60 7.82 6.45 4.99
N GLN A 61 7.30 5.69 4.03
CA GLN A 61 6.13 4.84 4.26
C GLN A 61 6.43 3.79 5.33
N ARG A 62 7.59 3.17 5.25
CA ARG A 62 8.04 2.20 6.24
C ARG A 62 8.16 2.83 7.63
N ASN A 63 8.70 4.04 7.70
CA ASN A 63 8.81 4.77 8.97
C ASN A 63 7.45 5.11 9.56
N LEU A 64 6.49 5.51 8.74
CA LEU A 64 5.12 5.79 9.18
C LEU A 64 4.45 4.53 9.72
N GLU A 65 4.61 3.41 9.03
CA GLU A 65 4.06 2.13 9.47
C GLU A 65 4.65 1.70 10.81
N ASP A 66 5.97 1.78 10.93
CA ASP A 66 6.67 1.39 12.15
C ASP A 66 6.27 2.28 13.33
N ALA A 67 6.15 3.58 13.10
CA ALA A 67 5.72 4.53 14.12
C ALA A 67 4.28 4.25 14.57
N ALA A 68 3.40 3.96 13.63
CA ALA A 68 2.00 3.64 13.94
C ALA A 68 1.91 2.34 14.75
N CYS A 69 2.70 1.33 14.40
CA CYS A 69 2.72 0.06 15.13
C CYS A 69 3.23 0.24 16.56
N ARG A 70 4.21 1.12 16.77
CA ARG A 70 4.72 1.40 18.11
C ARG A 70 3.75 2.20 18.96
N ALA A 71 2.98 3.08 18.33
CA ALA A 71 2.08 4.01 19.05
C ALA A 71 0.72 3.40 19.37
N THR A 72 0.25 2.43 18.57
CA THR A 72 -1.09 1.90 18.73
C THR A 72 -1.22 0.92 19.89
N THR A 73 -2.35 0.97 20.57
CA THR A 73 -2.78 -0.05 21.53
C THR A 73 -3.98 -0.83 21.00
N ALA A 74 -4.41 -0.52 19.78
CA ALA A 74 -5.56 -1.17 19.16
C ALA A 74 -5.21 -2.59 18.71
N ARG A 75 -6.23 -3.42 18.54
CA ARG A 75 -6.06 -4.79 18.06
C ARG A 75 -5.91 -4.87 16.55
N LEU A 76 -6.39 -3.85 15.84
CA LEU A 76 -6.32 -3.77 14.38
C LEU A 76 -5.64 -2.47 13.99
N LEU A 77 -4.90 -2.51 12.89
CA LEU A 77 -4.31 -1.32 12.27
C LEU A 77 -4.37 -1.52 10.77
N PHE A 78 -4.82 -0.50 10.06
CA PHE A 78 -4.97 -0.55 8.61
C PHE A 78 -3.91 0.30 7.93
N PHE A 79 -3.43 -0.17 6.77
CA PHE A 79 -2.45 0.55 5.97
C PHE A 79 -3.03 0.79 4.59
N ASP A 80 -3.10 2.06 4.17
CA ASP A 80 -3.44 2.40 2.81
C ASP A 80 -2.16 2.34 1.98
N THR A 81 -2.02 1.28 1.18
CA THR A 81 -0.80 0.99 0.44
C THR A 81 0.27 0.34 1.33
N ASP A 82 1.22 -0.30 0.72
CA ASP A 82 2.22 -1.12 1.40
C ASP A 82 3.52 -1.23 0.61
N MET A 83 4.41 -2.09 1.07
CA MET A 83 5.71 -2.30 0.42
C MET A 83 5.58 -3.05 -0.92
N ILE A 84 4.56 -3.88 -1.11
CA ILE A 84 4.31 -4.54 -2.40
C ILE A 84 3.99 -3.49 -3.46
N ASN A 85 3.12 -2.54 -3.14
CA ASN A 85 2.77 -1.46 -4.08
C ASN A 85 4.02 -0.72 -4.55
N LEU A 86 4.88 -0.36 -3.63
CA LEU A 86 6.10 0.38 -3.94
C LEU A 86 7.09 -0.46 -4.76
N SER A 87 7.18 -1.75 -4.46
CA SER A 87 8.03 -2.67 -5.21
C SER A 87 7.54 -2.82 -6.65
N VAL A 88 6.25 -3.03 -6.84
CA VAL A 88 5.65 -3.17 -8.18
C VAL A 88 5.81 -1.88 -8.97
N TRP A 89 5.61 -0.73 -8.33
CA TRP A 89 5.78 0.58 -8.96
C TRP A 89 7.22 0.77 -9.46
N LEU A 90 8.20 0.47 -8.60
CA LEU A 90 9.62 0.60 -8.96
C LEU A 90 10.00 -0.34 -10.11
N GLU A 91 9.54 -1.59 -10.08
CA GLU A 91 9.81 -2.53 -11.16
C GLU A 91 9.19 -2.09 -12.48
N TYR A 92 7.95 -1.64 -12.44
CA TYR A 92 7.26 -1.20 -13.66
C TYR A 92 7.92 0.04 -14.27
N ARG A 93 8.23 1.03 -13.42
CA ARG A 93 8.70 2.33 -13.89
C ARG A 93 10.21 2.39 -14.15
N PHE A 94 10.98 1.65 -13.35
CA PHE A 94 12.45 1.74 -13.37
C PHE A 94 13.13 0.38 -13.56
N SER A 95 12.37 -0.66 -13.83
CA SER A 95 12.83 -2.02 -14.17
C SER A 95 13.49 -2.79 -13.03
N LYS A 96 13.54 -2.24 -11.82
CA LYS A 96 14.12 -2.92 -10.66
C LYS A 96 13.57 -2.35 -9.36
N ALA A 97 13.54 -3.18 -8.34
CA ALA A 97 13.18 -2.76 -6.99
C ALA A 97 14.14 -3.42 -6.00
N PRO A 98 14.53 -2.72 -4.91
CA PRO A 98 15.38 -3.31 -3.88
C PRO A 98 14.70 -4.48 -3.17
N ASP A 99 15.46 -5.50 -2.84
CA ASP A 99 14.95 -6.69 -2.15
C ASP A 99 14.35 -6.38 -0.78
N TRP A 100 14.84 -5.36 -0.09
CA TRP A 100 14.37 -5.03 1.26
C TRP A 100 12.88 -4.66 1.30
N LEU A 101 12.29 -4.25 0.18
CA LEU A 101 10.87 -3.91 0.12
C LEU A 101 9.97 -5.11 0.41
N THR A 102 10.33 -6.29 -0.10
CA THR A 102 9.49 -7.46 0.01
C THR A 102 10.06 -8.56 0.90
N LYS A 103 11.24 -8.37 1.45
CA LYS A 103 11.94 -9.39 2.22
C LYS A 103 11.22 -9.77 3.53
N GLU A 104 10.55 -8.81 4.17
CA GLU A 104 9.98 -8.99 5.49
C GLU A 104 8.46 -8.80 5.51
N LEU A 105 7.79 -9.10 4.40
CA LEU A 105 6.35 -8.86 4.29
C LEU A 105 5.54 -9.57 5.37
N LYS A 106 5.87 -10.82 5.71
CA LYS A 106 5.14 -11.58 6.72
C LYS A 106 5.24 -10.99 8.11
N SER A 107 6.34 -10.31 8.42
CA SER A 107 6.49 -9.66 9.73
C SER A 107 5.84 -8.28 9.77
N ARG A 108 5.54 -7.71 8.61
CA ARG A 108 4.95 -6.38 8.50
C ARG A 108 3.44 -6.40 8.37
N TYR A 109 2.88 -7.39 7.66
CA TYR A 109 1.45 -7.45 7.36
C TYR A 109 0.92 -8.84 7.66
N ASP A 110 -0.22 -8.91 8.32
CA ASP A 110 -0.85 -10.18 8.68
C ASP A 110 -1.91 -10.59 7.66
N PHE A 111 -2.48 -9.62 6.94
CA PHE A 111 -3.58 -9.87 6.01
C PHE A 111 -3.63 -8.76 4.98
N TYR A 112 -4.10 -9.10 3.78
CA TYR A 112 -4.32 -8.13 2.71
C TYR A 112 -5.79 -8.07 2.32
N LEU A 113 -6.28 -6.86 2.10
CA LEU A 113 -7.52 -6.63 1.36
C LEU A 113 -7.12 -6.15 -0.02
N LEU A 114 -7.40 -6.96 -1.03
CA LEU A 114 -7.03 -6.68 -2.41
C LEU A 114 -8.25 -6.18 -3.17
N THR A 115 -8.25 -4.91 -3.54
CA THR A 115 -9.38 -4.29 -4.23
C THR A 115 -9.32 -4.54 -5.73
N THR A 116 -10.47 -4.83 -6.33
CA THR A 116 -10.57 -5.07 -7.77
C THR A 116 -10.73 -3.75 -8.53
N PRO A 117 -10.35 -3.72 -9.83
CA PRO A 117 -10.53 -2.53 -10.66
C PRO A 117 -11.95 -2.44 -11.22
N ASP A 118 -12.95 -2.51 -10.36
CA ASP A 118 -14.37 -2.48 -10.74
C ASP A 118 -14.98 -1.08 -10.66
N LEU A 119 -14.28 -0.13 -10.04
CA LEU A 119 -14.74 1.26 -9.98
C LEU A 119 -14.24 2.05 -11.18
N PRO A 120 -15.02 3.07 -11.64
CA PRO A 120 -14.54 3.95 -12.70
C PRO A 120 -13.23 4.63 -12.33
N PHE A 121 -12.34 4.80 -13.32
CA PHE A 121 -11.09 5.52 -13.12
C PHE A 121 -11.39 7.00 -12.90
N GLU A 122 -10.88 7.56 -11.81
CA GLU A 122 -10.97 8.98 -11.51
C GLU A 122 -9.60 9.62 -11.71
N PRO A 123 -9.46 10.65 -12.56
CA PRO A 123 -8.18 11.31 -12.78
C PRO A 123 -7.62 11.90 -11.49
N ASP A 124 -6.33 11.66 -11.26
CA ASP A 124 -5.60 12.14 -10.09
C ASP A 124 -4.13 12.20 -10.50
N PRO A 125 -3.35 13.21 -10.02
CA PRO A 125 -1.94 13.31 -10.40
C PRO A 125 -1.11 12.07 -10.12
N LEU A 126 -1.53 11.22 -9.19
CA LEU A 126 -0.82 9.98 -8.84
C LEU A 126 -1.34 8.75 -9.59
N ARG A 127 -2.39 8.89 -10.41
CA ARG A 127 -3.03 7.79 -11.13
C ARG A 127 -2.63 7.82 -12.59
N GLU A 128 -1.51 7.18 -12.89
CA GLU A 128 -0.86 7.28 -14.20
C GLU A 128 -1.31 6.23 -15.22
N HIS A 129 -1.92 5.12 -14.77
CA HIS A 129 -2.06 3.94 -15.61
C HIS A 129 -3.49 3.36 -15.61
N PRO A 130 -4.50 4.12 -16.14
CA PRO A 130 -5.88 3.62 -16.12
C PRO A 130 -6.06 2.34 -16.91
N ASP A 131 -5.29 2.14 -17.99
CA ASP A 131 -5.43 0.99 -18.88
C ASP A 131 -4.70 -0.25 -18.34
N LEU A 132 -3.95 -0.11 -17.24
CA LEU A 132 -3.14 -1.18 -16.68
C LEU A 132 -3.63 -1.68 -15.32
N ARG A 133 -4.86 -1.34 -14.93
CA ARG A 133 -5.38 -1.73 -13.63
C ARG A 133 -5.44 -3.24 -13.45
N GLU A 134 -5.85 -3.97 -14.48
CA GLU A 134 -5.87 -5.44 -14.44
C GLU A 134 -4.46 -6.02 -14.30
N TYR A 135 -3.51 -5.43 -15.01
CA TYR A 135 -2.11 -5.84 -14.93
C TYR A 135 -1.58 -5.68 -13.50
N PHE A 136 -1.82 -4.54 -12.89
CA PHE A 136 -1.36 -4.29 -11.51
C PHE A 136 -2.08 -5.16 -10.50
N PHE A 137 -3.37 -5.40 -10.69
CA PHE A 137 -4.11 -6.32 -9.83
C PHE A 137 -3.45 -7.71 -9.82
N ASP A 138 -3.12 -8.23 -10.99
CA ASP A 138 -2.47 -9.53 -11.09
C ASP A 138 -1.08 -9.54 -10.46
N LYS A 139 -0.31 -8.48 -10.64
CA LYS A 139 1.01 -8.35 -10.03
C LYS A 139 0.92 -8.34 -8.51
N TYR A 140 -0.03 -7.61 -7.96
CA TYR A 140 -0.23 -7.54 -6.52
C TYR A 140 -0.64 -8.90 -5.96
N ARG A 141 -1.59 -9.56 -6.62
CA ARG A 141 -2.03 -10.89 -6.20
C ARG A 141 -0.89 -11.90 -6.20
N GLN A 142 -0.07 -11.89 -7.25
CA GLN A 142 1.09 -12.77 -7.35
C GLN A 142 2.07 -12.52 -6.20
N ALA A 143 2.33 -11.25 -5.87
CA ALA A 143 3.27 -10.90 -4.81
C ALA A 143 2.76 -11.33 -3.43
N ILE A 144 1.47 -11.14 -3.15
CA ILE A 144 0.85 -11.60 -1.90
C ILE A 144 0.96 -13.13 -1.79
N HIS A 145 0.68 -13.83 -2.87
CA HIS A 145 0.78 -15.30 -2.94
C HIS A 145 2.21 -15.76 -2.67
N ALA A 146 3.18 -15.12 -3.31
CA ALA A 146 4.59 -15.48 -3.13
C ALA A 146 5.04 -15.24 -1.68
N ALA A 147 4.49 -14.23 -1.02
CA ALA A 147 4.80 -13.95 0.39
C ALA A 147 4.10 -14.92 1.36
N GLY A 148 3.10 -15.66 0.89
CA GLY A 148 2.36 -16.59 1.74
C GLY A 148 1.46 -15.93 2.76
N ILE A 149 0.97 -14.73 2.48
CA ILE A 149 0.10 -13.97 3.39
C ILE A 149 -1.36 -14.18 2.95
N PRO A 150 -2.29 -14.44 3.88
CA PRO A 150 -3.70 -14.56 3.51
C PRO A 150 -4.27 -13.24 3.02
N TYR A 151 -5.20 -13.30 2.10
CA TYR A 151 -5.85 -12.12 1.55
C TYR A 151 -7.29 -12.38 1.18
N GLN A 152 -8.06 -11.31 1.07
CA GLN A 152 -9.44 -11.32 0.59
C GLN A 152 -9.57 -10.32 -0.53
N VAL A 153 -10.16 -10.75 -1.64
CA VAL A 153 -10.50 -9.85 -2.75
C VAL A 153 -11.77 -9.11 -2.41
N ILE A 154 -11.73 -7.79 -2.61
CA ILE A 154 -12.86 -6.88 -2.35
C ILE A 154 -13.33 -6.32 -3.68
N GLU A 155 -14.61 -6.51 -3.99
CA GLU A 155 -15.25 -5.97 -5.19
C GLU A 155 -16.03 -4.69 -4.89
#